data_9c10a4e54f32b7fab0a7570b10af42b7
#
_entry.id   9c10a4e54f32b7fab0a7570b10af42b7
#
_cell.length_a   1.000
_cell.length_b   1.000
_cell.length_c   1.000
_cell.angle_alpha   90.00
_cell.angle_beta   90.00
_cell.angle_gamma   90.00
#
_symmetry.space_group_name_H-M   'P 1'
#
loop_
_entity.id
_entity.type
_entity.pdbx_description
1 polymer ?
#
loop_
_entity_poly.entity_id
_entity_poly.type
_entity_poly.pdbx_seq_one_letter_code
_entity_poly.pdbx_strand_id
1 'polypeptide(L)'
;MLLDNRRSIPAIAAFAVLIACAPAKQSPPEPEPAARAETPASAESPTPAPTSDPYHPTPQDTVDAVVYDGWKQYFLQCSRCHGEDANGSSFGPSLLAALKPDGSVPTQDEFVNVLTHGRRDKGMPSAATMGVDSSYFAGLYRYLKGRSDGTLRAGRPARRTS
;
A
#
# COMPACT_ATOMS: atom_id res chain seq x y z
N MET A 1 27.13 -6.57 -56.39
CA MET A 1 25.72 -6.89 -56.73
C MET A 1 24.84 -6.16 -55.71
N LEU A 2 24.41 -4.96 -56.12
CA LEU A 2 23.69 -3.99 -55.29
C LEU A 2 22.18 -4.30 -55.41
N LEU A 3 21.49 -4.55 -54.31
CA LEU A 3 20.04 -4.59 -54.24
C LEU A 3 19.52 -3.44 -53.41
N ASP A 4 19.16 -2.39 -54.12
CA ASP A 4 18.42 -1.22 -53.70
C ASP A 4 16.97 -1.68 -53.31
N ASN A 5 16.60 -1.56 -52.07
CA ASN A 5 15.22 -1.81 -51.58
C ASN A 5 14.59 -0.52 -51.05
N ARG A 6 14.20 0.35 -51.99
CA ARG A 6 13.32 1.50 -51.73
C ARG A 6 11.93 0.98 -51.39
N ARG A 7 11.58 0.92 -50.14
CA ARG A 7 10.19 0.72 -49.72
C ARG A 7 9.49 2.07 -49.55
N SER A 8 8.56 2.29 -50.48
CA SER A 8 7.60 3.40 -50.49
C SER A 8 6.77 3.42 -49.21
N ILE A 9 6.71 4.60 -48.56
CA ILE A 9 5.83 4.88 -47.43
C ILE A 9 4.49 5.39 -47.98
N PRO A 10 3.34 4.76 -47.70
CA PRO A 10 2.05 5.32 -48.07
C PRO A 10 1.68 6.48 -47.11
N ALA A 11 1.22 7.57 -47.74
CA ALA A 11 0.69 8.75 -47.07
C ALA A 11 -0.56 8.40 -46.24
N ILE A 12 -0.50 8.62 -44.93
CA ILE A 12 -1.65 8.50 -44.02
C ILE A 12 -2.42 9.82 -44.08
N ALA A 13 -3.64 9.77 -44.59
CA ALA A 13 -4.59 10.87 -44.63
C ALA A 13 -4.98 11.31 -43.22
N ALA A 14 -4.83 12.60 -42.94
CA ALA A 14 -5.27 13.23 -41.71
C ALA A 14 -6.79 13.27 -41.65
N PHE A 15 -7.40 12.51 -40.73
CA PHE A 15 -8.82 12.64 -40.38
C PHE A 15 -8.95 13.72 -39.30
N ALA A 16 -9.45 14.88 -39.68
CA ALA A 16 -9.82 15.95 -38.74
C ALA A 16 -11.16 15.59 -38.07
N VAL A 17 -11.13 15.21 -36.81
CA VAL A 17 -12.34 15.05 -35.98
C VAL A 17 -12.68 16.39 -35.37
N LEU A 18 -13.75 17.02 -35.87
CA LEU A 18 -14.39 18.19 -35.27
C LEU A 18 -15.17 17.76 -34.03
N ILE A 19 -14.62 18.01 -32.83
CA ILE A 19 -15.33 17.85 -31.55
C ILE A 19 -16.20 19.10 -31.36
N ALA A 20 -17.51 18.96 -31.53
CA ALA A 20 -18.50 19.98 -31.20
C ALA A 20 -18.59 20.10 -29.67
N CYS A 21 -18.18 21.25 -29.11
CA CYS A 21 -18.46 21.63 -27.74
C CYS A 21 -19.96 21.93 -27.57
N ALA A 22 -20.66 21.10 -26.82
CA ALA A 22 -22.00 21.41 -26.32
C ALA A 22 -21.88 22.32 -25.07
N PRO A 23 -22.72 23.36 -24.92
CA PRO A 23 -22.67 24.24 -23.75
C PRO A 23 -23.21 23.51 -22.51
N ALA A 24 -22.40 23.51 -21.42
CA ALA A 24 -22.78 23.01 -20.11
C ALA A 24 -23.95 23.85 -19.56
N LYS A 25 -25.04 23.20 -19.18
CA LYS A 25 -26.14 23.79 -18.40
C LYS A 25 -25.59 24.25 -17.05
N GLN A 26 -25.64 25.56 -16.81
CA GLN A 26 -25.35 26.14 -15.51
C GLN A 26 -26.48 25.79 -14.54
N SER A 27 -26.11 25.20 -13.43
CA SER A 27 -27.00 24.95 -12.26
C SER A 27 -27.33 26.32 -11.61
N PRO A 28 -28.55 26.45 -11.02
CA PRO A 28 -28.94 27.66 -10.31
C PRO A 28 -28.06 27.89 -9.05
N PRO A 29 -27.84 29.14 -8.61
CA PRO A 29 -27.09 29.43 -7.40
C PRO A 29 -27.83 28.93 -6.16
N GLU A 30 -27.08 28.24 -5.29
CA GLU A 30 -27.50 27.80 -3.97
C GLU A 30 -27.70 29.01 -3.07
N PRO A 31 -28.79 29.09 -2.26
CA PRO A 31 -29.04 30.22 -1.37
C PRO A 31 -28.03 30.26 -0.24
N GLU A 32 -27.44 31.41 -0.04
CA GLU A 32 -26.50 31.80 1.02
C GLU A 32 -27.14 31.57 2.41
N PRO A 33 -26.50 30.83 3.35
CA PRO A 33 -27.04 30.68 4.71
C PRO A 33 -26.84 31.97 5.52
N ALA A 34 -27.98 32.49 5.97
CA ALA A 34 -28.06 33.66 6.85
C ALA A 34 -27.18 33.51 8.11
N ALA A 35 -26.49 34.59 8.44
CA ALA A 35 -25.72 34.76 9.64
C ALA A 35 -26.51 34.37 10.90
N ARG A 36 -26.00 33.36 11.62
CA ARG A 36 -26.55 32.95 12.91
C ARG A 36 -25.68 33.56 14.01
N ALA A 37 -26.34 34.33 14.86
CA ALA A 37 -25.80 35.05 15.99
C ALA A 37 -24.95 34.18 16.93
N GLU A 38 -23.84 34.73 17.37
CA GLU A 38 -22.95 34.20 18.38
C GLU A 38 -23.65 34.18 19.76
N THR A 39 -23.68 33.01 20.38
CA THR A 39 -23.95 32.90 21.83
C THR A 39 -22.71 32.28 22.48
N PRO A 40 -22.03 32.93 23.42
CA PRO A 40 -20.92 32.33 24.13
C PRO A 40 -21.48 31.48 25.28
N ALA A 41 -21.44 30.16 25.10
CA ALA A 41 -21.60 29.22 26.21
C ALA A 41 -20.31 28.40 26.29
N SER A 42 -19.44 28.81 27.22
CA SER A 42 -18.35 27.99 27.74
C SER A 42 -18.98 26.79 28.43
N ALA A 43 -19.00 25.65 27.76
CA ALA A 43 -19.25 24.36 28.38
C ALA A 43 -18.01 23.52 28.08
N GLU A 44 -17.29 23.26 29.16
CA GLU A 44 -16.22 22.27 29.23
C GLU A 44 -16.78 20.93 28.66
N SER A 45 -16.43 20.63 27.41
CA SER A 45 -16.81 19.38 26.82
C SER A 45 -16.08 18.23 27.51
N PRO A 46 -16.77 17.21 28.02
CA PRO A 46 -16.12 16.02 28.53
C PRO A 46 -15.25 15.43 27.41
N THR A 47 -13.98 15.16 27.73
CA THR A 47 -13.04 14.46 26.84
C THR A 47 -13.75 13.23 26.29
N PRO A 48 -13.96 13.11 24.96
CA PRO A 48 -14.60 11.94 24.40
C PRO A 48 -13.76 10.73 24.75
N ALA A 49 -14.37 9.72 25.35
CA ALA A 49 -13.78 8.39 25.41
C ALA A 49 -13.37 7.99 23.98
N PRO A 50 -12.24 7.28 23.78
CA PRO A 50 -11.78 6.90 22.46
C PRO A 50 -12.84 6.03 21.79
N THR A 51 -13.68 6.64 20.98
CA THR A 51 -14.57 5.95 20.06
C THR A 51 -13.65 5.24 19.07
N SER A 52 -13.69 3.92 19.07
CA SER A 52 -12.99 3.11 18.07
C SER A 52 -13.62 3.44 16.71
N ASP A 53 -13.02 4.37 15.99
CA ASP A 53 -13.37 4.68 14.62
C ASP A 53 -13.08 3.42 13.77
N PRO A 54 -14.07 2.78 13.15
CA PRO A 54 -13.85 1.58 12.36
C PRO A 54 -12.96 1.84 11.13
N TYR A 55 -12.83 3.09 10.70
CA TYR A 55 -11.98 3.49 9.57
C TYR A 55 -10.55 3.86 9.98
N HIS A 56 -10.34 4.17 11.29
CA HIS A 56 -9.03 4.50 11.85
C HIS A 56 -8.82 3.72 13.16
N PRO A 57 -8.65 2.40 13.07
CA PRO A 57 -8.50 1.57 14.25
C PRO A 57 -7.27 2.01 15.07
N THR A 58 -7.44 2.06 16.38
CA THR A 58 -6.35 2.38 17.32
C THR A 58 -5.19 1.39 17.11
N PRO A 59 -3.94 1.86 17.01
CA PRO A 59 -2.79 0.98 16.90
C PRO A 59 -2.75 -0.03 18.04
N GLN A 60 -2.56 -1.30 17.71
CA GLN A 60 -2.59 -2.39 18.69
C GLN A 60 -1.27 -2.54 19.46
N ASP A 61 -0.14 -2.22 18.82
CA ASP A 61 1.20 -2.39 19.37
C ASP A 61 2.07 -1.16 19.05
N THR A 62 3.06 -0.88 19.91
CA THR A 62 4.04 0.18 19.70
C THR A 62 5.38 -0.45 19.36
N VAL A 63 5.93 -0.09 18.19
CA VAL A 63 7.17 -0.66 17.65
C VAL A 63 8.23 0.42 17.41
N ASP A 64 9.48 0.01 17.27
CA ASP A 64 10.56 0.92 16.85
C ASP A 64 10.41 1.37 15.39
N ALA A 65 11.20 2.36 14.98
CA ALA A 65 11.13 2.94 13.65
C ALA A 65 11.39 1.91 12.54
N VAL A 66 12.32 0.98 12.76
CA VAL A 66 12.70 -0.03 11.77
C VAL A 66 11.54 -1.00 11.49
N VAL A 67 10.89 -1.48 12.55
CA VAL A 67 9.70 -2.36 12.42
C VAL A 67 8.52 -1.62 11.84
N TYR A 68 8.33 -0.35 12.22
CA TYR A 68 7.26 0.48 11.66
C TYR A 68 7.44 0.71 10.15
N ASP A 69 8.65 1.02 9.71
CA ASP A 69 8.95 1.20 8.29
C ASP A 69 8.82 -0.13 7.53
N GLY A 70 9.17 -1.26 8.15
CA GLY A 70 8.89 -2.60 7.63
C GLY A 70 7.41 -2.86 7.43
N TRP A 71 6.56 -2.51 8.42
CA TRP A 71 5.11 -2.58 8.28
C TRP A 71 4.61 -1.74 7.11
N LYS A 72 5.10 -0.49 6.97
CA LYS A 72 4.71 0.38 5.84
C LYS A 72 5.05 -0.23 4.49
N GLN A 73 6.27 -0.75 4.33
CA GLN A 73 6.68 -1.40 3.09
C GLN A 73 5.83 -2.64 2.80
N TYR A 74 5.55 -3.44 3.83
CA TYR A 74 4.65 -4.57 3.70
C TYR A 74 3.28 -4.14 3.18
N PHE A 75 2.66 -3.16 3.83
CA PHE A 75 1.33 -2.69 3.49
C PHE A 75 1.26 -2.12 2.06
N LEU A 76 2.26 -1.35 1.65
CA LEU A 76 2.27 -0.70 0.35
C LEU A 76 2.56 -1.65 -0.81
N GLN A 77 3.42 -2.66 -0.62
CA GLN A 77 3.95 -3.44 -1.72
C GLN A 77 3.55 -4.92 -1.70
N CYS A 78 3.34 -5.49 -0.52
CA CYS A 78 3.19 -6.94 -0.36
C CYS A 78 1.74 -7.37 -0.07
N SER A 79 0.97 -6.51 0.62
CA SER A 79 -0.37 -6.83 1.11
C SER A 79 -1.35 -7.19 0.00
N ARG A 80 -1.20 -6.62 -1.20
CA ARG A 80 -2.08 -6.92 -2.35
C ARG A 80 -2.13 -8.40 -2.69
N CYS A 81 -1.00 -9.09 -2.53
CA CYS A 81 -0.91 -10.52 -2.83
C CYS A 81 -0.98 -11.38 -1.57
N HIS A 82 -0.37 -10.92 -0.46
CA HIS A 82 -0.25 -11.72 0.76
C HIS A 82 -1.31 -11.41 1.82
N GLY A 83 -2.30 -10.53 1.49
CA GLY A 83 -3.36 -10.10 2.40
C GLY A 83 -2.88 -9.05 3.39
N GLU A 84 -3.78 -8.21 3.90
CA GLU A 84 -3.43 -7.10 4.82
C GLU A 84 -2.75 -7.58 6.10
N ASP A 85 -3.18 -8.74 6.60
CA ASP A 85 -2.67 -9.36 7.82
C ASP A 85 -1.58 -10.41 7.59
N ALA A 86 -1.06 -10.51 6.37
CA ALA A 86 -0.04 -11.49 5.97
C ALA A 86 -0.48 -12.97 6.10
N ASN A 87 -1.77 -13.23 6.22
CA ASN A 87 -2.36 -14.57 6.30
C ASN A 87 -2.49 -15.26 4.93
N GLY A 88 -2.13 -14.55 3.85
CA GLY A 88 -2.29 -15.01 2.48
C GLY A 88 -3.63 -14.59 1.85
N SER A 89 -3.73 -14.82 0.55
CA SER A 89 -4.92 -14.58 -0.27
C SER A 89 -4.96 -15.59 -1.42
N SER A 90 -5.88 -15.42 -2.36
CA SER A 90 -5.88 -16.20 -3.62
C SER A 90 -4.69 -15.90 -4.53
N PHE A 91 -3.94 -14.81 -4.29
CA PHE A 91 -2.80 -14.40 -5.10
C PHE A 91 -1.43 -14.73 -4.50
N GLY A 92 -1.37 -14.99 -3.19
CA GLY A 92 -0.11 -15.29 -2.52
C GLY A 92 -0.30 -16.04 -1.20
N PRO A 93 0.69 -16.87 -0.81
CA PRO A 93 0.59 -17.68 0.40
C PRO A 93 0.68 -16.83 1.68
N SER A 94 0.31 -17.47 2.81
CA SER A 94 0.53 -16.91 4.14
C SER A 94 2.02 -16.72 4.43
N LEU A 95 2.43 -15.49 4.70
CA LEU A 95 3.80 -15.20 5.13
C LEU A 95 4.00 -15.59 6.60
N LEU A 96 2.94 -15.55 7.40
CA LEU A 96 3.02 -15.96 8.80
C LEU A 96 3.34 -17.46 8.92
N ALA A 97 2.74 -18.29 8.08
CA ALA A 97 3.05 -19.71 8.00
C ALA A 97 4.46 -19.96 7.43
N ALA A 98 4.84 -19.19 6.40
CA ALA A 98 6.15 -19.35 5.77
C ALA A 98 7.33 -19.06 6.72
N LEU A 99 7.15 -18.16 7.68
CA LEU A 99 8.18 -17.72 8.63
C LEU A 99 8.21 -18.53 9.93
N LYS A 100 7.37 -19.55 10.07
CA LYS A 100 7.46 -20.51 11.20
C LYS A 100 8.76 -21.34 11.09
N PRO A 101 9.24 -21.93 12.21
CA PRO A 101 10.45 -22.76 12.19
C PRO A 101 10.40 -23.93 11.20
N ASP A 102 9.21 -24.46 10.95
CA ASP A 102 8.90 -25.53 9.98
C ASP A 102 8.37 -24.99 8.65
N GLY A 103 8.38 -23.66 8.46
CA GLY A 103 7.89 -22.99 7.26
C GLY A 103 8.87 -23.05 6.10
N SER A 104 8.45 -22.48 4.96
CA SER A 104 9.25 -22.46 3.73
C SER A 104 10.35 -21.39 3.68
N VAL A 105 10.40 -20.49 4.66
CA VAL A 105 11.34 -19.35 4.78
C VAL A 105 11.60 -19.06 6.27
N PRO A 106 12.15 -20.04 7.04
CA PRO A 106 12.25 -19.91 8.49
C PRO A 106 13.30 -18.92 8.98
N THR A 107 14.28 -18.57 8.13
CA THR A 107 15.42 -17.71 8.52
C THR A 107 15.38 -16.35 7.82
N GLN A 108 16.09 -15.39 8.40
CA GLN A 108 16.24 -14.06 7.81
C GLN A 108 16.99 -14.12 6.48
N ASP A 109 18.01 -14.96 6.36
CA ASP A 109 18.81 -15.08 5.14
C ASP A 109 17.97 -15.62 3.98
N GLU A 110 17.13 -16.62 4.23
CA GLU A 110 16.20 -17.13 3.23
C GLU A 110 15.16 -16.09 2.84
N PHE A 111 14.67 -15.31 3.82
CA PHE A 111 13.75 -14.22 3.56
C PHE A 111 14.39 -13.15 2.65
N VAL A 112 15.60 -12.71 2.97
CA VAL A 112 16.37 -11.76 2.16
C VAL A 112 16.63 -12.32 0.75
N ASN A 113 16.99 -13.60 0.65
CA ASN A 113 17.19 -14.26 -0.64
C ASN A 113 15.90 -14.23 -1.49
N VAL A 114 14.74 -14.54 -0.89
CA VAL A 114 13.45 -14.46 -1.58
C VAL A 114 13.13 -13.04 -2.03
N LEU A 115 13.35 -12.03 -1.19
CA LEU A 115 13.13 -10.63 -1.57
C LEU A 115 14.05 -10.18 -2.70
N THR A 116 15.31 -10.60 -2.66
CA THR A 116 16.32 -10.21 -3.65
C THR A 116 16.01 -10.78 -5.04
N HIS A 117 15.63 -12.06 -5.12
CA HIS A 117 15.47 -12.76 -6.39
C HIS A 117 14.01 -12.89 -6.84
N GLY A 118 13.05 -12.81 -5.91
CA GLY A 118 11.66 -13.18 -6.14
C GLY A 118 11.46 -14.68 -6.29
N ARG A 119 10.25 -15.05 -6.70
CA ARG A 119 9.86 -16.41 -7.11
C ARG A 119 9.05 -16.27 -8.39
N ARG A 120 9.72 -15.98 -9.50
CA ARG A 120 9.08 -15.65 -10.79
C ARG A 120 8.24 -16.78 -11.34
N ASP A 121 8.66 -18.02 -11.13
CA ASP A 121 7.93 -19.24 -11.44
C ASP A 121 6.57 -19.34 -10.70
N LYS A 122 6.43 -18.63 -9.60
CA LYS A 122 5.22 -18.54 -8.78
C LYS A 122 4.56 -17.15 -8.83
N GLY A 123 4.97 -16.29 -9.75
CA GLY A 123 4.40 -14.96 -9.95
C GLY A 123 4.87 -13.90 -8.95
N MET A 124 5.82 -14.19 -8.06
CA MET A 124 6.36 -13.21 -7.10
C MET A 124 7.56 -12.47 -7.70
N PRO A 125 7.48 -11.15 -7.97
CA PRO A 125 8.61 -10.36 -8.43
C PRO A 125 9.64 -10.15 -7.32
N SER A 126 10.86 -9.72 -7.70
CA SER A 126 11.86 -9.28 -6.71
C SER A 126 11.46 -7.95 -6.07
N ALA A 127 11.98 -7.67 -4.88
CA ALA A 127 11.75 -6.42 -4.16
C ALA A 127 12.16 -5.19 -5.00
N ALA A 128 13.28 -5.25 -5.69
CA ALA A 128 13.75 -4.17 -6.57
C ALA A 128 12.75 -3.89 -7.71
N THR A 129 12.13 -4.92 -8.30
CA THR A 129 11.08 -4.75 -9.32
C THR A 129 9.84 -4.07 -8.76
N MET A 130 9.54 -4.26 -7.47
CA MET A 130 8.43 -3.63 -6.76
C MET A 130 8.78 -2.23 -6.21
N GLY A 131 10.02 -1.74 -6.38
CA GLY A 131 10.47 -0.46 -5.84
C GLY A 131 10.81 -0.49 -4.34
N VAL A 132 11.07 -1.66 -3.76
CA VAL A 132 11.48 -1.81 -2.36
C VAL A 132 13.00 -1.86 -2.27
N ASP A 133 13.58 -0.86 -1.60
CA ASP A 133 15.01 -0.82 -1.33
C ASP A 133 15.42 -1.85 -0.27
N SER A 134 16.63 -2.41 -0.43
CA SER A 134 17.14 -3.46 0.46
C SER A 134 17.35 -2.99 1.91
N SER A 135 17.48 -1.69 2.16
CA SER A 135 17.54 -1.12 3.52
C SER A 135 16.30 -1.42 4.36
N TYR A 136 15.15 -1.70 3.71
CA TYR A 136 13.92 -2.08 4.41
C TYR A 136 13.80 -3.57 4.73
N PHE A 137 14.69 -4.44 4.22
CA PHE A 137 14.55 -5.89 4.37
C PHE A 137 14.57 -6.36 5.82
N ALA A 138 15.46 -5.77 6.64
CA ALA A 138 15.52 -6.08 8.07
C ALA A 138 14.22 -5.70 8.80
N GLY A 139 13.67 -4.53 8.47
CA GLY A 139 12.39 -4.07 9.03
C GLY A 139 11.21 -4.94 8.62
N LEU A 140 11.14 -5.28 7.33
CA LEU A 140 10.14 -6.22 6.79
C LEU A 140 10.19 -7.58 7.49
N TYR A 141 11.39 -8.14 7.64
CA TYR A 141 11.58 -9.41 8.33
C TYR A 141 11.12 -9.33 9.79
N ARG A 142 11.58 -8.32 10.54
CA ARG A 142 11.24 -8.15 11.95
C ARG A 142 9.73 -7.95 12.15
N TYR A 143 9.08 -7.17 11.29
CA TYR A 143 7.63 -7.00 11.33
C TYR A 143 6.91 -8.35 11.11
N LEU A 144 7.19 -9.01 9.99
CA LEU A 144 6.51 -10.25 9.62
C LEU A 144 6.83 -11.40 10.58
N LYS A 145 8.08 -11.49 11.08
CA LYS A 145 8.48 -12.47 12.07
C LYS A 145 7.75 -12.24 13.40
N GLY A 146 7.66 -10.98 13.86
CA GLY A 146 6.89 -10.64 15.05
C GLY A 146 5.39 -11.01 14.92
N ARG A 147 4.82 -10.83 13.70
CA ARG A 147 3.47 -11.32 13.39
C ARG A 147 3.37 -12.85 13.42
N SER A 148 4.32 -13.52 12.82
CA SER A 148 4.39 -14.99 12.76
C SER A 148 4.54 -15.63 14.16
N ASP A 149 5.34 -15.00 15.03
CA ASP A 149 5.57 -15.47 16.39
C ASP A 149 4.46 -15.05 17.37
N GLY A 150 3.51 -14.22 16.94
CA GLY A 150 2.42 -13.74 17.77
C GLY A 150 2.81 -12.61 18.74
N THR A 151 4.01 -12.05 18.61
CA THR A 151 4.47 -10.90 19.43
C THR A 151 3.94 -9.55 18.93
N LEU A 152 3.48 -9.49 17.69
CA LEU A 152 2.77 -8.36 17.10
C LEU A 152 1.38 -8.77 16.64
N ARG A 153 0.38 -7.97 16.99
CA ARG A 153 -1.00 -8.16 16.56
C ARG A 153 -1.23 -7.67 15.14
N ALA A 154 -2.36 -8.06 14.56
CA ALA A 154 -2.80 -7.60 13.25
C ALA A 154 -3.06 -6.07 13.24
N GLY A 155 -3.01 -5.48 12.04
CA GLY A 155 -3.30 -4.07 11.83
C GLY A 155 -2.07 -3.16 11.94
N ARG A 156 -2.33 -1.86 11.98
CA ARG A 156 -1.31 -0.82 12.01
C ARG A 156 -0.66 -0.71 13.39
N PRO A 157 0.66 -0.83 13.52
CA PRO A 157 1.35 -0.53 14.77
C PRO A 157 1.53 1.00 14.94
N ALA A 158 1.70 1.44 16.21
CA ALA A 158 2.18 2.78 16.51
C ALA A 158 3.71 2.83 16.41
N ARG A 159 4.25 3.93 15.90
CA ARG A 159 5.69 4.20 15.93
C ARG A 159 6.08 4.76 17.29
N ARG A 160 7.07 4.17 17.95
CA ARG A 160 7.64 4.74 19.16
C ARG A 160 8.33 6.07 18.82
N THR A 161 7.91 7.13 19.48
CA THR A 161 8.63 8.42 19.51
C THR A 161 9.69 8.32 20.59
N SER A 162 10.96 8.43 20.21
CA SER A 162 12.08 8.56 21.15
C SER A 162 12.16 9.95 21.71
#